data_5980a72de399188bdefcef8882e6727c
#
_entry.id   5980a72de399188bdefcef8882e6727c
#
_cell.length_a   1.000
_cell.length_b   1.000
_cell.length_c   1.000
_cell.angle_alpha   90.00
_cell.angle_beta   90.00
_cell.angle_gamma   90.00
#
_symmetry.space_group_name_H-M   'P 1'
#
loop_
_entity.id
_entity.type
_entity.pdbx_description
1 polymer ?
#
loop_
_entity_poly.entity_id
_entity_poly.type
_entity_poly.pdbx_seq_one_letter_code
_entity_poly.pdbx_strand_id
1 'polypeptide(L)'
;MRHDSDGQVVEVGARTRTIPPAMRRALVHRDRTCRFPGRHVRVGQGHHVRHWANGGPTTLSNLVLLCRRHHRDVHEEGYQLERSDDGALHFRRPDGSPLPEVPPPIPVPIDPAEELRAWNKAHGLRLHARTACPSWYGERLDVGWAIGVLHPLATGEAGRSET
;
A
#
# COMPACT_ATOMS: atom_id res chain seq x y z
N MET A 1 25.23 -7.85 19.53
CA MET A 1 24.44 -9.09 19.45
C MET A 1 23.78 -9.30 20.79
N ARG A 2 22.50 -9.65 20.79
CA ARG A 2 21.77 -10.08 21.97
C ARG A 2 21.52 -11.58 21.84
N HIS A 3 21.75 -12.32 22.92
CA HIS A 3 21.55 -13.76 22.98
C HIS A 3 20.41 -14.06 23.97
N ASP A 4 19.71 -15.17 23.78
CA ASP A 4 18.75 -15.71 24.75
C ASP A 4 19.47 -16.50 25.87
N SER A 5 18.67 -17.11 26.76
CA SER A 5 19.19 -17.95 27.85
C SER A 5 19.95 -19.17 27.36
N ASP A 6 19.73 -19.61 26.13
CA ASP A 6 20.34 -20.80 25.52
C ASP A 6 21.55 -20.42 24.65
N GLY A 7 21.97 -19.14 24.69
CA GLY A 7 23.12 -18.62 23.95
C GLY A 7 22.89 -18.40 22.46
N GLN A 8 21.65 -18.53 21.98
CA GLN A 8 21.32 -18.28 20.58
C GLN A 8 21.21 -16.80 20.30
N VAL A 9 21.66 -16.37 19.10
CA VAL A 9 21.60 -14.98 18.69
C VAL A 9 20.17 -14.58 18.40
N VAL A 10 19.54 -13.84 19.31
CA VAL A 10 18.17 -13.32 19.18
C VAL A 10 18.11 -12.05 18.38
N GLU A 11 19.20 -11.24 18.45
CA GLU A 11 19.21 -9.94 17.79
C GLU A 11 20.63 -9.50 17.39
N VAL A 12 20.76 -9.00 16.18
CA VAL A 12 21.97 -8.36 15.68
C VAL A 12 21.69 -6.86 15.51
N GLY A 13 22.45 -6.03 16.22
CA GLY A 13 22.36 -4.58 16.14
C GLY A 13 23.63 -3.95 15.59
N ALA A 14 23.52 -2.76 15.04
CA ALA A 14 24.63 -1.90 14.64
C ALA A 14 24.57 -0.56 15.37
N ARG A 15 25.75 -0.02 15.74
CA ARG A 15 25.86 1.30 16.40
C ARG A 15 25.89 2.47 15.42
N THR A 16 25.30 2.29 14.23
CA THR A 16 25.27 3.30 13.19
C THR A 16 23.85 3.51 12.68
N ARG A 17 23.54 4.69 12.20
CA ARG A 17 22.28 4.98 11.50
C ARG A 17 22.16 4.18 10.21
N THR A 18 23.28 3.96 9.54
CA THR A 18 23.30 3.22 8.28
C THR A 18 23.07 1.73 8.54
N ILE A 19 22.10 1.16 7.84
CA ILE A 19 21.76 -0.26 7.94
C ILE A 19 22.84 -1.08 7.21
N PRO A 20 23.61 -1.93 7.92
CA PRO A 20 24.66 -2.74 7.29
C PRO A 20 24.09 -3.69 6.22
N PRO A 21 24.88 -4.03 5.19
CA PRO A 21 24.41 -4.91 4.10
C PRO A 21 23.88 -6.27 4.57
N ALA A 22 24.50 -6.87 5.58
CA ALA A 22 24.02 -8.14 6.14
C ALA A 22 22.65 -8.00 6.79
N MET A 23 22.44 -6.93 7.55
CA MET A 23 21.15 -6.65 8.19
C MET A 23 20.08 -6.30 7.16
N ARG A 24 20.45 -5.56 6.09
CA ARG A 24 19.55 -5.30 4.96
C ARG A 24 19.08 -6.59 4.29
N ARG A 25 19.99 -7.55 4.06
CA ARG A 25 19.61 -8.87 3.52
C ARG A 25 18.64 -9.61 4.45
N ALA A 26 18.91 -9.63 5.75
CA ALA A 26 18.03 -10.24 6.74
C ALA A 26 16.64 -9.56 6.78
N LEU A 27 16.61 -8.22 6.70
CA LEU A 27 15.37 -7.45 6.62
C LEU A 27 14.54 -7.81 5.38
N VAL A 28 15.17 -7.83 4.21
CA VAL A 28 14.51 -8.21 2.95
C VAL A 28 14.02 -9.66 3.00
N HIS A 29 14.79 -10.57 3.58
CA HIS A 29 14.39 -11.97 3.75
C HIS A 29 13.18 -12.12 4.68
N ARG A 30 13.15 -11.37 5.79
CA ARG A 30 12.04 -11.39 6.76
C ARG A 30 10.77 -10.77 6.18
N ASP A 31 10.85 -9.57 5.62
CA ASP A 31 9.69 -8.78 5.21
C ASP A 31 9.21 -9.09 3.79
N ARG A 32 10.12 -9.55 2.92
CA ARG A 32 9.92 -9.90 1.50
C ARG A 32 9.36 -8.77 0.62
N THR A 33 8.39 -8.01 1.13
CA THR A 33 7.73 -6.90 0.44
C THR A 33 7.58 -5.69 1.36
N CYS A 34 7.17 -4.57 0.80
CA CYS A 34 6.79 -3.40 1.59
C CYS A 34 5.72 -3.79 2.61
N ARG A 35 5.94 -3.43 3.88
CA ARG A 35 5.06 -3.78 5.00
C ARG A 35 3.91 -2.80 5.21
N PHE A 36 3.83 -1.75 4.41
CA PHE A 36 2.68 -0.85 4.46
C PHE A 36 1.41 -1.58 3.97
N PRO A 37 0.27 -1.44 4.65
CA PRO A 37 -0.98 -2.13 4.30
C PRO A 37 -1.36 -1.96 2.82
N GLY A 38 -1.80 -3.05 2.19
CA GLY A 38 -2.26 -3.03 0.79
C GLY A 38 -1.15 -2.99 -0.28
N ARG A 39 0.13 -3.12 0.09
CA ARG A 39 1.21 -2.99 -0.88
C ARG A 39 2.20 -4.16 -0.83
N HIS A 40 2.38 -4.85 -1.95
CA HIS A 40 3.26 -6.02 -2.09
C HIS A 40 4.48 -5.77 -2.99
N VAL A 41 5.03 -4.55 -2.99
CA VAL A 41 6.22 -4.21 -3.78
C VAL A 41 7.47 -4.84 -3.15
N ARG A 42 8.24 -5.60 -3.93
CA ARG A 42 9.43 -6.33 -3.48
C ARG A 42 10.67 -5.44 -3.27
N VAL A 43 10.69 -4.26 -3.88
CA VAL A 43 11.81 -3.31 -3.73
C VAL A 43 11.48 -2.31 -2.62
N GLY A 44 12.38 -2.20 -1.65
CA GLY A 44 12.16 -1.31 -0.52
C GLY A 44 13.45 -0.83 0.14
N GLN A 45 13.29 0.10 1.05
CA GLN A 45 14.31 0.67 1.92
C GLN A 45 14.01 0.26 3.36
N GLY A 46 15.06 0.07 4.16
CA GLY A 46 14.88 -0.16 5.59
C GLY A 46 14.54 1.16 6.28
N HIS A 47 13.49 1.13 7.06
CA HIS A 47 13.03 2.25 7.88
C HIS A 47 13.12 1.88 9.35
N HIS A 48 13.57 2.82 10.21
CA HIS A 48 13.57 2.64 11.66
C HIS A 48 12.17 2.93 12.22
N VAL A 49 11.51 1.94 12.81
CA VAL A 49 10.18 2.11 13.43
C VAL A 49 10.26 3.19 14.50
N ARG A 50 11.15 3.04 15.49
CA ARG A 50 11.57 4.14 16.34
C ARG A 50 12.70 4.87 15.65
N HIS A 51 12.48 6.11 15.25
CA HIS A 51 13.43 6.88 14.47
C HIS A 51 14.81 7.00 15.16
N TRP A 52 15.89 6.91 14.37
CA TRP A 52 17.27 7.00 14.89
C TRP A 52 17.52 8.28 15.71
N ALA A 53 17.03 9.43 15.25
CA ALA A 53 17.17 10.70 15.94
C ALA A 53 16.51 10.72 17.33
N ASN A 54 15.54 9.82 17.56
CA ASN A 54 14.83 9.63 18.81
C ASN A 54 15.40 8.45 19.64
N GLY A 55 16.66 8.08 19.35
CA GLY A 55 17.35 7.00 20.07
C GLY A 55 16.92 5.59 19.65
N GLY A 56 16.26 5.42 18.51
CA GLY A 56 15.91 4.11 17.98
C GLY A 56 17.17 3.34 17.53
N PRO A 57 17.36 2.08 17.98
CA PRO A 57 18.52 1.30 17.63
C PRO A 57 18.44 0.79 16.17
N THR A 58 19.60 0.58 15.54
CA THR A 58 19.66 -0.13 14.26
C THR A 58 19.72 -1.63 14.52
N THR A 59 18.57 -2.21 14.80
CA THR A 59 18.35 -3.64 15.05
C THR A 59 17.29 -4.16 14.12
N LEU A 60 17.29 -5.46 13.82
CA LEU A 60 16.29 -6.06 12.94
C LEU A 60 14.87 -5.90 13.50
N SER A 61 14.71 -5.94 14.82
CA SER A 61 13.42 -5.72 15.49
C SER A 61 12.90 -4.29 15.31
N ASN A 62 13.78 -3.29 15.25
CA ASN A 62 13.42 -1.89 15.05
C ASN A 62 13.40 -1.46 13.57
N LEU A 63 13.63 -2.37 12.65
CA LEU A 63 13.60 -2.08 11.22
C LEU A 63 12.37 -2.67 10.55
N VAL A 64 11.91 -2.02 9.48
CA VAL A 64 10.83 -2.47 8.60
C VAL A 64 11.16 -2.13 7.16
N LEU A 65 10.72 -2.96 6.21
CA LEU A 65 10.91 -2.71 4.79
C LEU A 65 9.73 -1.88 4.25
N LEU A 66 10.03 -0.68 3.76
CA LEU A 66 9.05 0.18 3.08
C LEU A 66 9.50 0.47 1.65
N CYS A 67 8.57 0.51 0.70
CA CYS A 67 8.90 0.97 -0.65
C CYS A 67 9.19 2.49 -0.63
N ARG A 68 9.82 3.01 -1.67
CA ARG A 68 10.22 4.42 -1.74
C ARG A 68 9.05 5.39 -1.45
N ARG A 69 7.85 5.09 -1.96
CA ARG A 69 6.66 5.91 -1.71
C ARG A 69 6.33 5.92 -0.22
N HIS A 70 6.05 4.76 0.38
CA HIS A 70 5.61 4.70 1.77
C HIS A 70 6.71 5.08 2.77
N HIS A 71 7.99 4.93 2.41
CA HIS A 71 9.10 5.47 3.19
C HIS A 71 9.01 7.01 3.25
N ARG A 72 8.67 7.65 2.13
CA ARG A 72 8.43 9.09 2.08
C ARG A 72 7.14 9.49 2.83
N ASP A 73 6.06 8.73 2.65
CA ASP A 73 4.79 9.00 3.32
C ASP A 73 4.96 9.04 4.85
N VAL A 74 5.76 8.13 5.42
CA VAL A 74 6.07 8.12 6.86
C VAL A 74 6.97 9.30 7.28
N HIS A 75 7.90 9.74 6.42
CA HIS A 75 8.82 10.82 6.77
C HIS A 75 8.28 12.22 6.50
N GLU A 76 7.47 12.40 5.47
CA GLU A 76 7.08 13.71 4.94
C GLU A 76 5.57 13.97 5.01
N GLU A 77 4.74 12.91 4.90
CA GLU A 77 3.29 13.04 4.80
C GLU A 77 2.57 12.79 6.14
N GLY A 78 3.32 12.60 7.23
CA GLY A 78 2.78 12.46 8.58
C GLY A 78 2.15 11.10 8.91
N TYR A 79 2.34 10.07 8.08
CA TYR A 79 1.95 8.72 8.45
C TYR A 79 2.81 8.21 9.61
N GLN A 80 2.17 7.56 10.56
CA GLN A 80 2.82 7.03 11.75
C GLN A 80 2.94 5.52 11.66
N LEU A 81 4.02 5.00 12.23
CA LEU A 81 4.32 3.59 12.29
C LEU A 81 4.79 3.23 13.69
N GLU A 82 4.14 2.27 14.30
CA GLU A 82 4.47 1.76 15.62
C GLU A 82 4.58 0.23 15.57
N ARG A 83 5.36 -0.31 16.52
CA ARG A 83 5.43 -1.74 16.75
C ARG A 83 4.96 -2.03 18.16
N SER A 84 3.97 -2.90 18.31
CA SER A 84 3.52 -3.40 19.60
C SER A 84 4.48 -4.44 20.17
N ASP A 85 4.29 -4.77 21.46
CA ASP A 85 5.16 -5.70 22.20
C ASP A 85 5.14 -7.12 21.64
N ASP A 86 4.03 -7.52 21.02
CA ASP A 86 3.87 -8.79 20.29
C ASP A 86 4.55 -8.80 18.91
N GLY A 87 5.14 -7.66 18.50
CA GLY A 87 5.84 -7.50 17.24
C GLY A 87 4.98 -7.09 16.05
N ALA A 88 3.67 -6.90 16.22
CA ALA A 88 2.79 -6.42 15.17
C ALA A 88 3.10 -4.97 14.78
N LEU A 89 2.90 -4.64 13.50
CA LEU A 89 3.09 -3.29 12.96
C LEU A 89 1.75 -2.58 12.83
N HIS A 90 1.64 -1.43 13.44
CA HIS A 90 0.47 -0.58 13.36
C HIS A 90 0.79 0.68 12.57
N PHE A 91 -0.03 0.94 11.57
CA PHE A 91 0.08 2.15 10.76
C PHE A 91 -1.11 3.07 11.06
N ARG A 92 -0.83 4.36 11.14
CA ARG A 92 -1.85 5.40 11.33
C ARG A 92 -1.73 6.45 10.23
N ARG A 93 -2.86 7.04 9.88
CA ARG A 93 -2.91 8.20 8.99
C ARG A 93 -2.42 9.46 9.69
N PRO A 94 -2.17 10.55 8.95
CA PRO A 94 -1.79 11.84 9.53
C PRO A 94 -2.80 12.39 10.55
N ASP A 95 -4.08 12.04 10.41
CA ASP A 95 -5.15 12.39 11.35
C ASP A 95 -5.20 11.52 12.62
N GLY A 96 -4.27 10.55 12.73
CA GLY A 96 -4.19 9.60 13.84
C GLY A 96 -5.10 8.39 13.72
N SER A 97 -5.99 8.33 12.71
CA SER A 97 -6.85 7.18 12.51
C SER A 97 -6.04 5.94 12.09
N PRO A 98 -6.37 4.73 12.58
CA PRO A 98 -5.65 3.53 12.21
C PRO A 98 -5.87 3.20 10.72
N LEU A 99 -4.80 2.72 10.08
CA LEU A 99 -4.94 2.05 8.79
C LEU A 99 -5.45 0.63 9.04
N PRO A 100 -6.58 0.25 8.45
CA PRO A 100 -7.09 -1.10 8.61
C PRO A 100 -6.14 -2.10 7.96
N GLU A 101 -6.07 -3.31 8.52
CA GLU A 101 -5.48 -4.42 7.81
C GLU A 101 -6.23 -4.63 6.49
N VAL A 102 -5.46 -4.90 5.44
CA VAL A 102 -6.07 -5.25 4.15
C VAL A 102 -6.72 -6.61 4.30
N PRO A 103 -8.02 -6.73 4.05
CA PRO A 103 -8.67 -8.02 4.11
C PRO A 103 -7.95 -9.02 3.19
N PRO A 104 -7.96 -10.30 3.51
CA PRO A 104 -7.40 -11.31 2.63
C PRO A 104 -8.05 -11.20 1.25
N PRO A 105 -7.30 -11.48 0.17
CA PRO A 105 -7.86 -11.42 -1.17
C PRO A 105 -9.08 -12.34 -1.24
N ILE A 106 -10.14 -11.84 -1.86
CA ILE A 106 -11.34 -12.64 -2.12
C ILE A 106 -10.88 -13.88 -2.90
N PRO A 107 -11.31 -15.10 -2.50
CA PRO A 107 -11.00 -16.31 -3.24
C PRO A 107 -11.44 -16.15 -4.70
N VAL A 108 -10.50 -16.35 -5.62
CA VAL A 108 -10.83 -16.34 -7.04
C VAL A 108 -11.50 -17.68 -7.37
N PRO A 109 -12.68 -17.68 -8.02
CA PRO A 109 -13.34 -18.91 -8.44
C PRO A 109 -12.45 -19.78 -9.33
N ILE A 110 -12.76 -21.07 -9.42
CA ILE A 110 -12.02 -22.03 -10.27
C ILE A 110 -12.09 -21.60 -11.74
N ASP A 111 -13.23 -21.12 -12.19
CA ASP A 111 -13.41 -20.51 -13.52
C ASP A 111 -14.01 -19.11 -13.41
N PRO A 112 -13.17 -18.10 -13.13
CA PRO A 112 -13.63 -16.73 -12.95
C PRO A 112 -14.19 -16.12 -14.24
N ALA A 113 -13.76 -16.61 -15.40
CA ALA A 113 -14.24 -16.11 -16.68
C ALA A 113 -15.67 -16.56 -16.96
N GLU A 114 -15.99 -17.81 -16.66
CA GLU A 114 -17.35 -18.33 -16.84
C GLU A 114 -18.31 -17.69 -15.84
N GLU A 115 -17.91 -17.55 -14.58
CA GLU A 115 -18.74 -16.89 -13.57
C GLU A 115 -19.02 -15.43 -13.94
N LEU A 116 -18.03 -14.70 -14.43
CA LEU A 116 -18.19 -13.34 -14.92
C LEU A 116 -19.12 -13.27 -16.15
N ARG A 117 -19.00 -14.22 -17.09
CA ARG A 117 -19.92 -14.29 -18.23
C ARG A 117 -21.37 -14.57 -17.80
N ALA A 118 -21.56 -15.49 -16.87
CA ALA A 118 -22.86 -15.80 -16.31
C ALA A 118 -23.47 -14.58 -15.61
N TRP A 119 -22.68 -13.89 -14.81
CA TRP A 119 -23.09 -12.65 -14.14
C TRP A 119 -23.48 -11.56 -15.15
N ASN A 120 -22.64 -11.30 -16.15
CA ASN A 120 -22.92 -10.33 -17.20
C ASN A 120 -24.23 -10.66 -17.95
N LYS A 121 -24.43 -11.94 -18.29
CA LYS A 121 -25.64 -12.42 -18.96
C LYS A 121 -26.88 -12.18 -18.09
N ALA A 122 -26.81 -12.50 -16.80
CA ALA A 122 -27.93 -12.30 -15.85
C ALA A 122 -28.30 -10.82 -15.71
N HIS A 123 -27.33 -9.89 -15.86
CA HIS A 123 -27.54 -8.45 -15.78
C HIS A 123 -27.75 -7.79 -17.15
N GLY A 124 -27.94 -8.56 -18.21
CA GLY A 124 -28.17 -8.03 -19.56
C GLY A 124 -26.98 -7.35 -20.19
N LEU A 125 -25.75 -7.51 -19.62
CA LEU A 125 -24.54 -6.90 -20.14
C LEU A 125 -23.97 -7.73 -21.30
N ARG A 126 -23.85 -7.10 -22.48
CA ARG A 126 -23.27 -7.71 -23.68
C ARG A 126 -21.86 -7.15 -23.90
N LEU A 127 -20.85 -7.86 -23.41
CA LEU A 127 -19.45 -7.49 -23.63
C LEU A 127 -18.90 -8.18 -24.89
N HIS A 128 -18.21 -7.42 -25.71
CA HIS A 128 -17.52 -7.89 -26.91
C HIS A 128 -16.19 -7.15 -27.07
N ALA A 129 -15.37 -7.57 -28.01
CA ALA A 129 -14.01 -7.05 -28.18
C ALA A 129 -13.90 -5.52 -28.35
N ARG A 130 -14.98 -4.85 -28.73
CA ARG A 130 -15.03 -3.39 -28.91
C ARG A 130 -15.77 -2.64 -27.81
N THR A 131 -16.29 -3.33 -26.79
CA THR A 131 -17.06 -2.68 -25.71
C THR A 131 -16.22 -1.66 -24.94
N ALA A 132 -14.93 -1.94 -24.77
CA ALA A 132 -14.00 -1.06 -24.06
C ALA A 132 -13.14 -0.21 -25.02
N CYS A 133 -13.43 -0.23 -26.32
CA CYS A 133 -12.71 0.64 -27.25
C CYS A 133 -13.19 2.07 -27.05
N PRO A 134 -12.34 3.00 -26.60
CA PRO A 134 -12.69 4.40 -26.54
C PRO A 134 -12.95 4.93 -27.96
N SER A 135 -13.87 5.86 -28.09
CA SER A 135 -14.06 6.61 -29.33
C SER A 135 -12.96 7.67 -29.56
N TRP A 136 -12.04 7.75 -28.60
CA TRP A 136 -10.92 8.68 -28.67
C TRP A 136 -9.67 7.97 -29.25
N TYR A 137 -9.08 8.54 -30.28
CA TYR A 137 -7.94 7.98 -31.02
C TYR A 137 -6.68 8.86 -30.93
N GLY A 138 -6.54 9.63 -29.86
CA GLY A 138 -5.37 10.49 -29.63
C GLY A 138 -5.57 11.95 -30.00
N GLU A 139 -6.80 12.36 -30.32
CA GLU A 139 -7.15 13.78 -30.50
C GLU A 139 -6.90 14.54 -29.19
N ARG A 140 -6.61 15.84 -29.29
CA ARG A 140 -6.45 16.67 -28.10
C ARG A 140 -7.74 16.65 -27.29
N LEU A 141 -7.61 16.35 -26.01
CA LEU A 141 -8.73 16.43 -25.07
C LEU A 141 -9.28 17.86 -25.07
N ASP A 142 -10.55 18.01 -25.36
CA ASP A 142 -11.26 19.26 -25.10
C ASP A 142 -11.47 19.42 -23.59
N VAL A 143 -10.54 20.11 -22.96
CA VAL A 143 -10.55 20.32 -21.50
C VAL A 143 -11.77 21.14 -21.07
N GLY A 144 -12.23 22.07 -21.90
CA GLY A 144 -13.43 22.89 -21.62
C GLY A 144 -14.68 22.03 -21.57
N TRP A 145 -14.85 21.15 -22.55
CA TRP A 145 -15.95 20.18 -22.57
C TRP A 145 -15.86 19.20 -21.38
N ALA A 146 -14.69 18.66 -21.12
CA ALA A 146 -14.50 17.71 -20.00
C ALA A 146 -14.84 18.35 -18.64
N ILE A 147 -14.42 19.60 -18.41
CA ILE A 147 -14.77 20.35 -17.20
C ILE A 147 -16.28 20.62 -17.16
N GLY A 148 -16.89 21.04 -18.27
CA GLY A 148 -18.33 21.30 -18.36
C GLY A 148 -19.19 20.08 -18.04
N VAL A 149 -18.72 18.86 -18.37
CA VAL A 149 -19.41 17.61 -18.06
C VAL A 149 -19.17 17.17 -16.60
N LEU A 150 -17.95 17.30 -16.11
CA LEU A 150 -17.58 16.78 -14.79
C LEU A 150 -17.97 17.74 -13.65
N HIS A 151 -17.94 19.04 -13.87
CA HIS A 151 -18.26 20.03 -12.85
C HIS A 151 -19.69 19.90 -12.28
N PRO A 152 -20.75 19.75 -13.09
CA PRO A 152 -22.10 19.53 -12.56
C PRO A 152 -22.24 18.23 -11.77
N LEU A 153 -21.50 17.18 -12.16
CA LEU A 153 -21.46 15.90 -11.43
C LEU A 153 -20.79 16.02 -10.06
N ALA A 154 -19.75 16.85 -9.97
CA ALA A 154 -19.01 17.10 -8.74
C ALA A 154 -19.79 18.00 -7.76
N THR A 155 -20.61 18.92 -8.28
CA THR A 155 -21.42 19.85 -7.46
C THR A 155 -22.80 19.30 -7.11
N GLY A 156 -23.19 18.13 -7.63
CA GLY A 156 -24.50 17.54 -7.38
C GLY A 156 -25.67 18.25 -8.08
N GLU A 157 -25.39 19.13 -9.04
CA GLU A 157 -26.40 19.90 -9.78
C GLU A 157 -27.01 19.13 -10.96
N ALA A 158 -26.52 17.93 -11.25
CA ALA A 158 -26.95 17.09 -12.39
C ALA A 158 -28.36 16.45 -12.23
N GLY A 159 -29.19 16.91 -11.28
CA GLY A 159 -30.49 16.30 -10.95
C GLY A 159 -31.70 17.22 -11.02
N ARG A 160 -31.59 18.45 -11.50
CA ARG A 160 -32.75 19.34 -11.66
C ARG A 160 -33.00 19.66 -13.13
N SER A 161 -33.52 18.69 -13.86
CA SER A 161 -34.26 19.00 -15.09
C SER A 161 -35.70 19.35 -14.68
N GLU A 162 -36.05 20.59 -14.93
CA GLU A 162 -37.40 21.09 -14.77
C GLU A 162 -38.42 20.25 -15.57
N THR A 163 -39.51 19.93 -14.93
CA THR A 163 -40.77 19.49 -15.52
C THR A 163 -41.40 20.59 -16.35
#